data_52a8fff062a40574f99ec0d8500fff3c
#
_entry.id   52a8fff062a40574f99ec0d8500fff3c
#
_cell.length_a   1.000
_cell.length_b   1.000
_cell.length_c   1.000
_cell.angle_alpha   90.00
_cell.angle_beta   90.00
_cell.angle_gamma   90.00
#
_symmetry.space_group_name_H-M   'P 1'
#
loop_
_entity.id
_entity.type
_entity.pdbx_description
1 polymer ?
#
loop_
_entity_poly.entity_id
_entity_poly.type
_entity_poly.pdbx_seq_one_letter_code
_entity_poly.pdbx_strand_id
1 'polypeptide(L)'
;MKRFVFLLLSSIAYLAQAQQINESIHLNQIGFYPKANKIAVVAAPVSTLNFYITSTNLRDTFFRGQLSDTAKSLHSSTTTRIADFSAFKSMGSYVVLVPDLGLSPVFKIENQVLSDVGKASLKGFYYQRVSMPLDPTYAGKWHRSAGHPDVEVLVHPSAASKERPAGTILSMPGGWYDAGDYNKYIV
;
A
#
# COMPACT_ATOMS: atom_id res chain seq x y z
N MET A 1 -2.10 -22.00 -72.57
CA MET A 1 -2.80 -21.10 -71.67
C MET A 1 -2.66 -21.62 -70.23
N LYS A 2 -1.75 -21.05 -69.44
CA LYS A 2 -1.53 -21.46 -68.04
C LYS A 2 -2.38 -20.55 -67.16
N ARG A 3 -3.34 -21.12 -66.42
CA ARG A 3 -4.17 -20.41 -65.45
C ARG A 3 -3.40 -20.32 -64.11
N PHE A 4 -2.99 -19.11 -63.70
CA PHE A 4 -2.47 -18.82 -62.36
C PHE A 4 -3.65 -18.68 -61.41
N VAL A 5 -3.73 -19.56 -60.41
CA VAL A 5 -4.66 -19.44 -59.30
C VAL A 5 -3.93 -18.65 -58.18
N PHE A 6 -4.36 -17.42 -57.92
CA PHE A 6 -3.90 -16.62 -56.79
C PHE A 6 -4.65 -17.07 -55.54
N LEU A 7 -3.96 -17.75 -54.64
CA LEU A 7 -4.45 -18.04 -53.28
C LEU A 7 -4.22 -16.80 -52.40
N LEU A 8 -5.29 -16.08 -52.15
CA LEU A 8 -5.29 -14.98 -51.18
C LEU A 8 -5.33 -15.58 -49.75
N LEU A 9 -4.17 -15.67 -49.10
CA LEU A 9 -4.09 -15.96 -47.66
C LEU A 9 -4.50 -14.70 -46.92
N SER A 10 -5.76 -14.62 -46.48
CA SER A 10 -6.20 -13.64 -45.50
C SER A 10 -5.67 -14.05 -44.11
N SER A 11 -4.55 -13.48 -43.70
CA SER A 11 -4.06 -13.56 -42.33
C SER A 11 -5.00 -12.73 -41.42
N ILE A 12 -5.89 -13.41 -40.72
CA ILE A 12 -6.67 -12.80 -39.65
C ILE A 12 -5.70 -12.58 -38.49
N ALA A 13 -5.18 -11.37 -38.37
CA ALA A 13 -4.43 -10.94 -37.20
C ALA A 13 -5.43 -10.78 -36.04
N TYR A 14 -5.50 -11.77 -35.18
CA TYR A 14 -6.12 -11.59 -33.84
C TYR A 14 -5.27 -10.57 -33.09
N LEU A 15 -5.73 -9.34 -33.03
CA LEU A 15 -5.20 -8.36 -32.08
C LEU A 15 -5.59 -8.85 -30.69
N ALA A 16 -4.70 -9.59 -30.06
CA ALA A 16 -4.78 -9.83 -28.63
C ALA A 16 -4.64 -8.46 -27.95
N GLN A 17 -5.76 -7.83 -27.59
CA GLN A 17 -5.73 -6.68 -26.71
C GLN A 17 -5.16 -7.17 -25.38
N ALA A 18 -3.89 -6.85 -25.11
CA ALA A 18 -3.33 -7.01 -23.78
C ALA A 18 -4.15 -6.13 -22.85
N GLN A 19 -4.90 -6.74 -21.94
CA GLN A 19 -5.63 -6.00 -20.94
C GLN A 19 -4.63 -5.22 -20.07
N GLN A 20 -4.72 -3.89 -20.11
CA GLN A 20 -3.82 -3.00 -19.39
C GLN A 20 -4.27 -2.85 -17.94
N ILE A 21 -3.30 -2.62 -17.07
CA ILE A 21 -3.57 -2.17 -15.69
C ILE A 21 -4.33 -0.84 -15.78
N ASN A 22 -5.45 -0.75 -15.07
CA ASN A 22 -6.28 0.43 -15.02
C ASN A 22 -6.24 1.04 -13.61
N GLU A 23 -5.80 2.28 -13.55
CA GLU A 23 -5.64 3.00 -12.28
C GLU A 23 -6.97 3.28 -11.56
N SER A 24 -8.11 3.12 -12.24
CA SER A 24 -9.43 3.25 -11.61
C SER A 24 -9.86 2.01 -10.79
N ILE A 25 -9.06 0.94 -10.77
CA ILE A 25 -9.29 -0.23 -9.91
C ILE A 25 -8.31 -0.15 -8.73
N HIS A 26 -8.80 0.35 -7.60
CA HIS A 26 -8.00 0.56 -6.39
C HIS A 26 -8.19 -0.60 -5.42
N LEU A 27 -7.10 -1.09 -4.87
CA LEU A 27 -7.10 -2.10 -3.81
C LEU A 27 -5.86 -1.96 -2.94
N ASN A 28 -5.80 -2.73 -1.85
CA ASN A 28 -4.60 -2.81 -1.03
C ASN A 28 -3.49 -3.56 -1.80
N GLN A 29 -2.52 -2.81 -2.33
CA GLN A 29 -1.42 -3.35 -3.13
C GLN A 29 -0.39 -4.15 -2.30
N ILE A 30 -0.35 -3.98 -0.98
CA ILE A 30 0.46 -4.83 -0.09
C ILE A 30 -0.11 -6.25 -0.10
N GLY A 31 -1.45 -6.38 -0.12
CA GLY A 31 -2.16 -7.63 -0.18
C GLY A 31 -3.10 -7.85 1.00
N PHE A 32 -3.58 -9.09 1.13
CA PHE A 32 -4.63 -9.44 2.08
C PHE A 32 -4.29 -10.73 2.83
N TYR A 33 -4.73 -10.81 4.07
CA TYR A 33 -4.81 -12.10 4.77
C TYR A 33 -5.93 -12.96 4.19
N PRO A 34 -5.80 -14.30 4.15
CA PRO A 34 -6.83 -15.18 3.58
C PRO A 34 -8.23 -15.02 4.18
N LYS A 35 -8.31 -14.74 5.48
CA LYS A 35 -9.57 -14.58 6.22
C LYS A 35 -10.03 -13.11 6.38
N ALA A 36 -9.25 -12.13 5.92
CA ALA A 36 -9.63 -10.73 5.99
C ALA A 36 -10.72 -10.38 4.98
N ASN A 37 -11.39 -9.26 5.21
CA ASN A 37 -12.20 -8.62 4.19
C ASN A 37 -11.30 -8.16 3.04
N LYS A 38 -11.70 -8.49 1.81
CA LYS A 38 -10.95 -8.20 0.59
C LYS A 38 -11.85 -7.49 -0.40
N ILE A 39 -11.57 -6.22 -0.60
CA ILE A 39 -12.33 -5.39 -1.54
C ILE A 39 -11.40 -4.69 -2.51
N ALA A 40 -11.91 -4.46 -3.71
CA ALA A 40 -11.38 -3.46 -4.63
C ALA A 40 -12.48 -2.41 -4.91
N VAL A 41 -12.06 -1.18 -5.11
CA VAL A 41 -12.93 -0.06 -5.45
C VAL A 41 -12.75 0.26 -6.93
N VAL A 42 -13.84 0.23 -7.68
CA VAL A 42 -13.89 0.60 -9.09
C VAL A 42 -14.40 2.03 -9.18
N ALA A 43 -13.53 2.96 -9.56
CA ALA A 43 -13.77 4.41 -9.61
C ALA A 43 -13.98 4.92 -11.04
N ALA A 44 -14.60 4.10 -11.89
CA ALA A 44 -14.92 4.43 -13.27
C ALA A 44 -16.32 3.91 -13.63
N PRO A 45 -16.97 4.51 -14.62
CA PRO A 45 -18.18 3.93 -15.22
C PRO A 45 -17.86 2.57 -15.85
N VAL A 46 -18.73 1.59 -15.62
CA VAL A 46 -18.64 0.25 -16.20
C VAL A 46 -20.00 -0.18 -16.69
N SER A 47 -20.06 -0.91 -17.80
CA SER A 47 -21.28 -1.45 -18.37
C SER A 47 -21.61 -2.85 -17.84
N THR A 48 -20.60 -3.63 -17.49
CA THR A 48 -20.76 -4.93 -16.83
C THR A 48 -20.68 -4.82 -15.31
N LEU A 49 -21.49 -5.61 -14.62
CA LEU A 49 -21.40 -5.73 -13.16
C LEU A 49 -20.54 -6.90 -12.70
N ASN A 50 -20.06 -7.75 -13.62
CA ASN A 50 -19.21 -8.87 -13.25
C ASN A 50 -17.76 -8.43 -13.06
N PHE A 51 -17.11 -9.01 -12.04
CA PHE A 51 -15.67 -8.97 -11.87
C PHE A 51 -15.12 -10.37 -11.60
N TYR A 52 -13.83 -10.54 -11.79
CA TYR A 52 -13.15 -11.82 -11.65
C TYR A 52 -11.84 -11.66 -10.90
N ILE A 53 -11.47 -12.68 -10.10
CA ILE A 53 -10.12 -12.85 -9.60
C ILE A 53 -9.43 -13.88 -10.48
N THR A 54 -8.37 -13.47 -11.13
CA THR A 54 -7.66 -14.31 -12.09
C THR A 54 -6.17 -14.44 -11.74
N SER A 55 -5.51 -15.43 -12.34
CA SER A 55 -4.05 -15.48 -12.36
C SER A 55 -3.48 -14.24 -13.05
N THR A 56 -2.23 -13.89 -12.72
CA THR A 56 -1.54 -12.72 -13.31
C THR A 56 -1.33 -12.83 -14.81
N ASN A 57 -1.36 -14.05 -15.36
CA ASN A 57 -1.28 -14.34 -16.80
C ASN A 57 -2.66 -14.52 -17.47
N LEU A 58 -3.76 -14.30 -16.72
CA LEU A 58 -5.16 -14.35 -17.16
C LEU A 58 -5.64 -15.72 -17.69
N ARG A 59 -4.88 -16.80 -17.45
CA ARG A 59 -5.26 -18.14 -17.92
C ARG A 59 -6.32 -18.78 -17.07
N ASP A 60 -6.33 -18.48 -15.76
CA ASP A 60 -7.18 -19.12 -14.78
C ASP A 60 -8.06 -18.09 -14.06
N THR A 61 -9.34 -18.41 -13.91
CA THR A 61 -10.29 -17.64 -13.11
C THR A 61 -10.59 -18.44 -11.85
N PHE A 62 -10.32 -17.84 -10.68
CA PHE A 62 -10.49 -18.47 -9.37
C PHE A 62 -11.74 -18.03 -8.64
N PHE A 63 -12.24 -16.83 -8.94
CA PHE A 63 -13.44 -16.30 -8.31
C PHE A 63 -14.19 -15.40 -9.28
N ARG A 64 -15.52 -15.41 -9.16
CA ARG A 64 -16.42 -14.53 -9.88
C ARG A 64 -17.34 -13.85 -8.88
N GLY A 65 -17.50 -12.53 -8.98
CA GLY A 65 -18.40 -11.73 -8.17
C GLY A 65 -19.11 -10.68 -8.99
N GLN A 66 -20.00 -9.97 -8.33
CA GLN A 66 -20.70 -8.82 -8.89
C GLN A 66 -20.28 -7.55 -8.16
N LEU A 67 -20.11 -6.48 -8.91
CA LEU A 67 -19.89 -5.14 -8.36
C LEU A 67 -21.15 -4.68 -7.62
N SER A 68 -20.93 -3.97 -6.52
CA SER A 68 -22.03 -3.35 -5.77
C SER A 68 -22.80 -2.32 -6.60
N ASP A 69 -23.90 -1.85 -6.07
CA ASP A 69 -24.53 -0.64 -6.56
C ASP A 69 -23.57 0.55 -6.53
N THR A 70 -23.85 1.54 -7.34
CA THR A 70 -23.06 2.77 -7.41
C THR A 70 -23.20 3.56 -6.12
N ALA A 71 -22.07 3.94 -5.52
CA ALA A 71 -21.99 4.84 -4.39
C ALA A 71 -21.33 6.17 -4.78
N LYS A 72 -21.79 7.26 -4.19
CA LYS A 72 -21.22 8.60 -4.38
C LYS A 72 -20.93 9.23 -3.03
N SER A 73 -19.71 9.74 -2.86
CA SER A 73 -19.33 10.53 -1.68
C SER A 73 -19.93 11.94 -1.77
N LEU A 74 -20.33 12.51 -0.64
CA LEU A 74 -20.72 13.94 -0.55
C LEU A 74 -19.55 14.88 -0.87
N HIS A 75 -18.31 14.41 -0.72
CA HIS A 75 -17.09 15.20 -0.89
C HIS A 75 -16.33 14.89 -2.19
N SER A 76 -16.94 14.13 -3.11
CA SER A 76 -16.30 13.76 -4.38
C SER A 76 -17.34 13.72 -5.51
N SER A 77 -16.93 14.14 -6.70
CA SER A 77 -17.70 13.96 -7.92
C SER A 77 -17.65 12.53 -8.47
N THR A 78 -16.69 11.72 -7.99
CA THR A 78 -16.45 10.36 -8.47
C THR A 78 -17.49 9.41 -7.89
N THR A 79 -18.12 8.62 -8.75
CA THR A 79 -18.94 7.48 -8.35
C THR A 79 -18.09 6.21 -8.31
N THR A 80 -18.36 5.35 -7.34
CA THR A 80 -17.60 4.12 -7.13
C THR A 80 -18.51 2.90 -7.00
N ARG A 81 -17.95 1.73 -7.27
CA ARG A 81 -18.53 0.41 -6.98
C ARG A 81 -17.52 -0.43 -6.21
N ILE A 82 -17.99 -1.38 -5.45
CA ILE A 82 -17.15 -2.30 -4.67
C ILE A 82 -17.16 -3.68 -5.33
N ALA A 83 -16.00 -4.23 -5.56
CA ALA A 83 -15.76 -5.63 -5.87
C ALA A 83 -15.36 -6.34 -4.58
N ASP A 84 -16.32 -7.01 -3.93
CA ASP A 84 -16.06 -7.79 -2.71
C ASP A 84 -15.73 -9.24 -3.07
N PHE A 85 -14.49 -9.64 -2.76
CA PHE A 85 -13.99 -11.01 -2.92
C PHE A 85 -13.55 -11.63 -1.59
N SER A 86 -14.11 -11.19 -0.47
CA SER A 86 -13.80 -11.69 0.88
C SER A 86 -13.99 -13.19 1.03
N ALA A 87 -14.93 -13.77 0.26
CA ALA A 87 -15.16 -15.21 0.24
C ALA A 87 -14.00 -16.02 -0.40
N PHE A 88 -13.19 -15.39 -1.26
CA PHE A 88 -12.03 -16.03 -1.87
C PHE A 88 -10.84 -16.05 -0.90
N LYS A 89 -10.35 -17.24 -0.53
CA LYS A 89 -9.36 -17.44 0.54
C LYS A 89 -8.05 -18.06 0.08
N SER A 90 -7.95 -18.48 -1.18
CA SER A 90 -6.76 -19.18 -1.69
C SER A 90 -5.56 -18.25 -1.69
N MET A 91 -4.43 -18.71 -1.18
CA MET A 91 -3.16 -17.99 -1.19
C MET A 91 -2.56 -17.96 -2.58
N GLY A 92 -1.92 -16.85 -2.94
CA GLY A 92 -1.30 -16.66 -4.25
C GLY A 92 -1.22 -15.20 -4.66
N SER A 93 -0.82 -14.99 -5.91
CA SER A 93 -0.75 -13.66 -6.56
C SER A 93 -1.83 -13.57 -7.64
N TYR A 94 -2.60 -12.50 -7.60
CA TYR A 94 -3.80 -12.34 -8.41
C TYR A 94 -3.95 -10.92 -8.94
N VAL A 95 -4.88 -10.75 -9.87
CA VAL A 95 -5.41 -9.47 -10.31
C VAL A 95 -6.94 -9.50 -10.27
N VAL A 96 -7.54 -8.35 -10.06
CA VAL A 96 -8.99 -8.15 -10.30
C VAL A 96 -9.16 -7.78 -11.76
N LEU A 97 -9.99 -8.52 -12.47
CA LEU A 97 -10.39 -8.23 -13.84
C LEU A 97 -11.83 -7.70 -13.86
N VAL A 98 -12.02 -6.51 -14.41
CA VAL A 98 -13.32 -5.97 -14.80
C VAL A 98 -13.33 -5.90 -16.34
N PRO A 99 -14.17 -6.69 -17.04
CA PRO A 99 -14.02 -6.95 -18.49
C PRO A 99 -13.96 -5.72 -19.39
N ASP A 100 -14.78 -4.70 -19.12
CA ASP A 100 -14.86 -3.48 -19.91
C ASP A 100 -14.01 -2.32 -19.35
N LEU A 101 -13.20 -2.59 -18.32
CA LEU A 101 -12.34 -1.59 -17.69
C LEU A 101 -10.85 -1.98 -17.74
N GLY A 102 -10.51 -3.24 -17.45
CA GLY A 102 -9.14 -3.73 -17.42
C GLY A 102 -8.78 -4.47 -16.13
N LEU A 103 -7.53 -4.36 -15.72
CA LEU A 103 -6.93 -5.10 -14.62
C LEU A 103 -6.55 -4.18 -13.47
N SER A 104 -6.64 -4.68 -12.25
CA SER A 104 -5.99 -4.05 -11.10
C SER A 104 -4.47 -4.24 -11.14
N PRO A 105 -3.70 -3.50 -10.32
CA PRO A 105 -2.37 -3.93 -9.92
C PRO A 105 -2.40 -5.34 -9.33
N VAL A 106 -1.26 -6.05 -9.43
CA VAL A 106 -1.09 -7.36 -8.80
C VAL A 106 -1.17 -7.23 -7.28
N PHE A 107 -1.90 -8.12 -6.64
CA PHE A 107 -1.98 -8.23 -5.18
C PHE A 107 -1.73 -9.66 -4.73
N LYS A 108 -1.37 -9.83 -3.45
CA LYS A 108 -1.13 -11.12 -2.82
C LYS A 108 -2.19 -11.44 -1.79
N ILE A 109 -2.47 -12.74 -1.65
CA ILE A 109 -3.20 -13.29 -0.50
C ILE A 109 -2.24 -14.26 0.20
N GLU A 110 -1.80 -13.93 1.41
CA GLU A 110 -0.85 -14.76 2.16
C GLU A 110 -0.94 -14.52 3.68
N ASN A 111 -0.45 -15.49 4.46
CA ASN A 111 -0.57 -15.46 5.93
C ASN A 111 0.33 -14.40 6.60
N GLN A 112 1.35 -13.91 5.94
CA GLN A 112 2.31 -12.94 6.49
C GLN A 112 2.44 -11.68 5.62
N VAL A 113 1.39 -11.33 4.90
CA VAL A 113 1.36 -10.25 3.91
C VAL A 113 1.85 -8.89 4.45
N LEU A 114 1.64 -8.59 5.72
CA LEU A 114 2.08 -7.34 6.36
C LEU A 114 3.41 -7.46 7.12
N SER A 115 4.08 -8.63 7.09
CA SER A 115 5.33 -8.84 7.84
C SER A 115 6.41 -7.82 7.49
N ASP A 116 6.63 -7.57 6.20
CA ASP A 116 7.67 -6.64 5.75
C ASP A 116 7.31 -5.18 6.04
N VAL A 117 6.02 -4.84 5.99
CA VAL A 117 5.52 -3.52 6.42
C VAL A 117 5.76 -3.32 7.93
N GLY A 118 5.49 -4.34 8.74
CA GLY A 118 5.77 -4.31 10.18
C GLY A 118 7.26 -4.11 10.48
N LYS A 119 8.14 -4.85 9.80
CA LYS A 119 9.59 -4.66 9.92
C LYS A 119 10.03 -3.26 9.49
N ALA A 120 9.49 -2.75 8.37
CA ALA A 120 9.80 -1.41 7.89
C ALA A 120 9.34 -0.32 8.88
N SER A 121 8.17 -0.47 9.49
CA SER A 121 7.66 0.44 10.52
C SER A 121 8.56 0.45 11.75
N LEU A 122 8.97 -0.71 12.27
CA LEU A 122 9.91 -0.81 13.39
C LEU A 122 11.27 -0.19 13.03
N LYS A 123 11.74 -0.38 11.81
CA LYS A 123 12.97 0.25 11.33
C LYS A 123 12.84 1.77 11.22
N GLY A 124 11.66 2.30 10.90
CA GLY A 124 11.34 3.73 10.97
C GLY A 124 11.57 4.30 12.36
N PHE A 125 11.05 3.64 13.39
CA PHE A 125 11.31 4.02 14.78
C PHE A 125 12.79 3.96 15.14
N TYR A 126 13.54 2.97 14.67
CA TYR A 126 14.99 2.89 14.88
C TYR A 126 15.70 4.11 14.28
N TYR A 127 15.34 4.54 13.09
CA TYR A 127 15.94 5.71 12.44
C TYR A 127 15.65 7.03 13.16
N GLN A 128 14.54 7.11 13.89
CA GLN A 128 14.14 8.31 14.64
C GLN A 128 14.72 8.34 16.07
N ARG A 129 15.53 7.36 16.49
CA ARG A 129 16.11 7.31 17.85
C ARG A 129 17.01 8.53 18.11
N VAL A 130 16.84 9.09 19.31
CA VAL A 130 17.59 10.24 19.83
C VAL A 130 18.66 9.76 20.82
N SER A 131 19.72 10.53 21.02
CA SER A 131 20.78 10.35 22.03
C SER A 131 21.60 9.07 21.89
N MET A 132 21.51 8.39 20.76
CA MET A 132 22.34 7.21 20.43
C MET A 132 22.79 7.24 18.96
N PRO A 133 23.95 6.67 18.62
CA PRO A 133 24.34 6.53 17.24
C PRO A 133 23.46 5.51 16.52
N LEU A 134 23.26 5.71 15.24
CA LEU A 134 22.72 4.67 14.35
C LEU A 134 23.90 3.92 13.73
N ASP A 135 24.11 2.68 14.19
CA ASP A 135 25.23 1.85 13.77
C ASP A 135 25.14 1.49 12.27
N PRO A 136 26.23 1.58 11.50
CA PRO A 136 26.26 1.19 10.08
C PRO A 136 25.77 -0.24 9.82
N THR A 137 25.98 -1.17 10.76
CA THR A 137 25.54 -2.57 10.65
C THR A 137 24.02 -2.66 10.49
N TYR A 138 23.27 -1.78 11.16
CA TYR A 138 21.79 -1.80 11.15
C TYR A 138 21.19 -0.70 10.29
N ALA A 139 21.86 0.46 10.20
CA ALA A 139 21.38 1.62 9.46
C ALA A 139 21.87 1.68 8.01
N GLY A 140 22.94 0.94 7.66
CA GLY A 140 23.57 0.99 6.34
C GLY A 140 24.00 2.42 5.99
N LYS A 141 23.64 2.88 4.80
CA LYS A 141 23.98 4.24 4.32
C LYS A 141 23.32 5.38 5.12
N TRP A 142 22.37 5.08 5.97
CA TRP A 142 21.66 6.05 6.83
C TRP A 142 22.21 6.09 8.26
N HIS A 143 23.42 5.53 8.48
CA HIS A 143 24.08 5.63 9.78
C HIS A 143 24.40 7.08 10.12
N ARG A 144 24.41 7.40 11.40
CA ARG A 144 24.77 8.73 11.91
C ARG A 144 25.28 8.66 13.34
N SER A 145 26.02 9.68 13.76
CA SER A 145 26.39 9.88 15.15
C SER A 145 25.17 10.14 16.04
N ALA A 146 25.33 9.98 17.34
CA ALA A 146 24.35 10.40 18.33
C ALA A 146 24.08 11.90 18.22
N GLY A 147 22.80 12.27 18.18
CA GLY A 147 22.37 13.65 18.26
C GLY A 147 21.54 13.88 19.50
N HIS A 148 21.43 15.12 19.95
CA HIS A 148 20.62 15.55 21.09
C HIS A 148 20.86 14.71 22.35
N PRO A 149 22.00 14.90 23.06
CA PRO A 149 22.27 14.16 24.30
C PRO A 149 21.28 14.47 25.40
N ASP A 150 20.66 15.66 25.38
CA ASP A 150 19.60 16.12 26.28
C ASP A 150 19.91 15.89 27.76
N VAL A 151 21.16 16.16 28.13
CA VAL A 151 21.63 16.01 29.53
C VAL A 151 21.38 17.27 30.39
N GLU A 152 21.05 18.39 29.76
CA GLU A 152 20.80 19.69 30.40
C GLU A 152 19.50 20.32 29.83
N VAL A 153 18.37 19.69 30.09
CA VAL A 153 17.05 20.16 29.65
C VAL A 153 16.43 21.02 30.77
N LEU A 154 16.06 22.26 30.44
CA LEU A 154 15.43 23.16 31.37
C LEU A 154 13.93 22.91 31.51
N VAL A 155 13.43 22.82 32.71
CA VAL A 155 11.99 22.79 32.98
C VAL A 155 11.35 24.11 32.56
N HIS A 156 10.44 24.03 31.58
CA HIS A 156 9.67 25.19 31.12
C HIS A 156 8.67 25.65 32.22
N PRO A 157 8.39 26.95 32.32
CA PRO A 157 7.44 27.47 33.33
C PRO A 157 6.06 26.78 33.33
N SER A 158 5.55 26.40 32.15
CA SER A 158 4.25 25.71 32.03
C SER A 158 4.24 24.29 32.61
N ALA A 159 5.42 23.68 32.79
CA ALA A 159 5.60 22.34 33.34
C ALA A 159 6.20 22.37 34.77
N ALA A 160 6.33 23.56 35.34
CA ALA A 160 6.92 23.72 36.67
C ALA A 160 5.96 23.29 37.76
N SER A 161 6.52 22.75 38.85
CA SER A 161 5.82 22.46 40.10
C SER A 161 6.65 22.95 41.28
N LYS A 162 6.13 22.79 42.51
CA LYS A 162 6.87 23.11 43.71
C LYS A 162 8.11 22.25 43.87
N GLU A 163 8.03 20.98 43.54
CA GLU A 163 9.11 19.99 43.60
C GLU A 163 10.09 20.11 42.40
N ARG A 164 9.63 20.74 41.32
CA ARG A 164 10.38 20.92 40.09
C ARG A 164 10.15 22.34 39.53
N PRO A 165 10.80 23.34 40.08
CA PRO A 165 10.66 24.74 39.68
C PRO A 165 11.10 24.96 38.22
N ALA A 166 10.59 26.03 37.59
CA ALA A 166 11.04 26.46 36.28
C ALA A 166 12.57 26.71 36.29
N GLY A 167 13.26 26.32 35.23
CA GLY A 167 14.69 26.43 35.09
C GLY A 167 15.48 25.32 35.80
N THR A 168 14.83 24.37 36.47
CA THR A 168 15.50 23.13 36.94
C THR A 168 16.09 22.39 35.77
N ILE A 169 17.34 21.96 35.88
CA ILE A 169 18.04 21.16 34.88
C ILE A 169 17.72 19.69 35.10
N LEU A 170 17.29 19.01 34.05
CA LEU A 170 17.03 17.57 34.02
C LEU A 170 17.87 16.90 32.93
N SER A 171 18.34 15.68 33.21
CA SER A 171 18.95 14.83 32.19
C SER A 171 17.87 13.90 31.63
N MET A 172 17.56 14.04 30.31
CA MET A 172 16.47 13.37 29.65
C MET A 172 16.96 12.70 28.33
N PRO A 173 18.00 11.84 28.39
CA PRO A 173 18.52 11.18 27.19
C PRO A 173 17.51 10.16 26.63
N GLY A 174 17.67 9.82 25.34
CA GLY A 174 16.80 8.84 24.67
C GLY A 174 15.53 9.43 24.11
N GLY A 175 14.64 8.54 23.65
CA GLY A 175 13.40 8.92 22.98
C GLY A 175 13.52 8.92 21.45
N TRP A 176 12.66 9.67 20.81
CA TRP A 176 12.55 9.76 19.35
C TRP A 176 12.37 11.20 18.91
N TYR A 177 12.87 11.54 17.74
CA TYR A 177 12.51 12.80 17.08
C TYR A 177 11.02 12.78 16.73
N ASP A 178 10.38 13.94 16.86
CA ASP A 178 8.98 14.14 16.49
C ASP A 178 8.81 14.11 14.96
N ALA A 179 9.64 14.89 14.28
CA ALA A 179 9.61 15.05 12.84
C ALA A 179 11.02 15.28 12.24
N GLY A 180 11.08 15.70 11.00
CA GLY A 180 12.34 16.03 10.30
C GLY A 180 13.03 17.30 10.78
N ASP A 181 12.40 18.07 11.63
CA ASP A 181 12.97 19.26 12.32
C ASP A 181 13.83 18.91 13.51
N TYR A 182 13.92 17.63 13.85
CA TYR A 182 14.71 17.07 14.95
C TYR A 182 14.30 17.54 16.35
N ASN A 183 13.09 18.02 16.52
CA ASN A 183 12.54 18.30 17.84
C ASN A 183 12.19 17.01 18.59
N LYS A 184 12.33 17.04 19.89
CA LYS A 184 11.87 15.99 20.80
C LYS A 184 10.98 16.62 21.87
N TYR A 185 9.74 16.15 21.94
CA TYR A 185 8.81 16.57 22.99
C TYR A 185 8.99 15.67 24.22
N ILE A 186 9.14 16.30 25.37
CA ILE A 186 9.25 15.65 26.69
C ILE A 186 8.00 16.02 27.46
N VAL A 187 7.16 15.04 27.73
CA VAL A 187 5.89 15.20 28.45
C VAL A 187 6.06 14.74 29.89
#